data_e140eb9b44fd172e19155368cf99e7ea
#
_entry.id   e140eb9b44fd172e19155368cf99e7ea
#
_cell.length_a   1.000
_cell.length_b   1.000
_cell.length_c   1.000
_cell.angle_alpha   90.00
_cell.angle_beta   90.00
_cell.angle_gamma   90.00
#
_symmetry.space_group_name_H-M   'P 1'
#
loop_
_entity.id
_entity.type
_entity.pdbx_description
1 polymer ?
#
loop_
_entity_poly.entity_id
_entity_poly.type
_entity_poly.pdbx_seq_one_letter_code
_entity_poly.pdbx_strand_id
1 'polypeptide(L)'
;MTSQRTRDRMLSRLREQGIKDEVTLAAMNEIPRHIFVDEALATRAYEDVSLPIGFGQTISQPYTVAKMTETLRAGRPLGKVLEIGTGCGYQTAVLSKVASEVYSLERISPLVMKARKHLRDIRMSNIKLKHADGTMGLPDFGPFDGIIVTAAASHIPDDLVQQLALGGRMVIPVGTDEQILYLIEHIDNNGTSEFKKTKLEPVKFVPLLGGTN
;
A
#
# COMPACT_ATOMS: atom_id res chain seq x y z
N MET A 1 2.98 -6.20 25.61
CA MET A 1 2.71 -7.20 24.57
C MET A 1 1.32 -6.95 23.98
N THR A 2 1.25 -6.68 22.70
CA THR A 2 -0.03 -6.58 22.00
C THR A 2 -0.58 -7.98 21.80
N SER A 3 -1.71 -8.27 22.42
CA SER A 3 -2.31 -9.60 22.45
C SER A 3 -3.07 -9.91 21.14
N GLN A 4 -3.27 -11.19 20.82
CA GLN A 4 -4.15 -11.64 19.74
C GLN A 4 -5.53 -10.95 19.82
N ARG A 5 -6.08 -10.81 21.01
CA ARG A 5 -7.36 -10.11 21.27
C ARG A 5 -7.38 -8.66 20.71
N THR A 6 -6.25 -7.96 20.72
CA THR A 6 -6.19 -6.59 20.17
C THR A 6 -6.24 -6.61 18.64
N ARG A 7 -5.60 -7.60 17.98
CA ARG A 7 -5.73 -7.81 16.54
C ARG A 7 -7.15 -8.19 16.14
N ASP A 8 -7.76 -9.13 16.86
CA ASP A 8 -9.13 -9.57 16.60
C ASP A 8 -10.12 -8.41 16.66
N ARG A 9 -9.96 -7.49 17.62
CA ARG A 9 -10.76 -6.26 17.72
C ARG A 9 -10.55 -5.33 16.50
N MET A 10 -9.32 -5.18 16.02
CA MET A 10 -9.04 -4.42 14.80
C MET A 10 -9.77 -5.06 13.61
N LEU A 11 -9.67 -6.37 13.42
CA LEU A 11 -10.33 -7.06 12.31
C LEU A 11 -11.86 -6.98 12.38
N SER A 12 -12.44 -7.12 13.58
CA SER A 12 -13.90 -6.95 13.76
C SER A 12 -14.35 -5.56 13.33
N ARG A 13 -13.63 -4.52 13.76
CA ARG A 13 -13.91 -3.15 13.34
C ARG A 13 -13.78 -2.95 11.84
N LEU A 14 -12.75 -3.53 11.18
CA LEU A 14 -12.60 -3.45 9.74
C LEU A 14 -13.78 -4.08 8.98
N ARG A 15 -14.30 -5.22 9.46
CA ARG A 15 -15.52 -5.85 8.90
C ARG A 15 -16.75 -4.95 9.09
N GLU A 16 -16.92 -4.35 10.27
CA GLU A 16 -17.99 -3.40 10.56
C GLU A 16 -17.92 -2.15 9.66
N GLN A 17 -16.71 -1.71 9.30
CA GLN A 17 -16.46 -0.62 8.35
C GLN A 17 -16.65 -1.03 6.88
N GLY A 18 -17.00 -2.28 6.60
CA GLY A 18 -17.36 -2.77 5.27
C GLY A 18 -16.23 -3.45 4.48
N ILE A 19 -15.09 -3.78 5.12
CA ILE A 19 -14.06 -4.62 4.50
C ILE A 19 -14.58 -6.06 4.42
N LYS A 20 -14.58 -6.64 3.22
CA LYS A 20 -15.16 -7.96 2.93
C LYS A 20 -14.15 -9.01 2.47
N ASP A 21 -12.97 -8.59 2.02
CA ASP A 21 -11.94 -9.51 1.53
C ASP A 21 -11.22 -10.20 2.70
N GLU A 22 -11.67 -11.41 3.04
CA GLU A 22 -11.10 -12.20 4.12
C GLU A 22 -9.62 -12.56 3.90
N VAL A 23 -9.13 -12.58 2.65
CA VAL A 23 -7.71 -12.80 2.36
C VAL A 23 -6.88 -11.58 2.82
N THR A 24 -7.35 -10.37 2.55
CA THR A 24 -6.74 -9.14 3.07
C THR A 24 -6.78 -9.11 4.60
N LEU A 25 -7.91 -9.44 5.21
CA LEU A 25 -8.05 -9.47 6.68
C LEU A 25 -7.13 -10.52 7.31
N ALA A 26 -7.01 -11.71 6.72
CA ALA A 26 -6.08 -12.75 7.17
C ALA A 26 -4.62 -12.29 7.08
N ALA A 27 -4.23 -11.66 5.97
CA ALA A 27 -2.90 -11.06 5.82
C ALA A 27 -2.60 -10.04 6.92
N MET A 28 -3.53 -9.14 7.20
CA MET A 28 -3.38 -8.13 8.26
C MET A 28 -3.35 -8.75 9.67
N ASN A 29 -4.03 -9.89 9.89
CA ASN A 29 -3.97 -10.61 11.15
C ASN A 29 -2.58 -11.23 11.40
N GLU A 30 -1.94 -11.75 10.37
CA GLU A 30 -0.61 -12.36 10.48
C GLU A 30 0.48 -11.33 10.74
N ILE A 31 0.37 -10.12 10.17
CA ILE A 31 1.40 -9.09 10.26
C ILE A 31 1.32 -8.33 11.59
N PRO A 32 2.35 -8.39 12.44
CA PRO A 32 2.35 -7.71 13.74
C PRO A 32 2.56 -6.19 13.58
N ARG A 33 1.50 -5.42 13.34
CA ARG A 33 1.56 -3.99 13.01
C ARG A 33 2.36 -3.17 14.04
N HIS A 34 2.35 -3.54 15.32
CA HIS A 34 3.05 -2.82 16.38
C HIS A 34 4.58 -2.79 16.25
N ILE A 35 5.18 -3.68 15.49
CA ILE A 35 6.64 -3.65 15.25
C ILE A 35 7.06 -2.59 14.21
N PHE A 36 6.11 -2.06 13.45
CA PHE A 36 6.34 -1.05 12.41
C PHE A 36 6.24 0.39 12.90
N VAL A 37 5.90 0.59 14.17
CA VAL A 37 5.85 1.89 14.84
C VAL A 37 6.88 1.95 15.95
N ASP A 38 7.15 3.14 16.46
CA ASP A 38 8.03 3.29 17.61
C ASP A 38 7.41 2.66 18.87
N GLU A 39 8.24 2.14 19.78
CA GLU A 39 7.80 1.38 20.95
C GLU A 39 6.77 2.16 21.79
N ALA A 40 6.96 3.47 21.94
CA ALA A 40 6.02 4.35 22.64
C ALA A 40 4.61 4.37 22.02
N LEU A 41 4.47 4.02 20.74
CA LEU A 41 3.21 3.99 20.01
C LEU A 41 2.66 2.57 19.84
N ALA A 42 3.38 1.54 20.27
CA ALA A 42 3.02 0.13 20.03
C ALA A 42 1.63 -0.24 20.56
N THR A 43 1.22 0.35 21.69
CA THR A 43 -0.12 0.13 22.28
C THR A 43 -1.25 0.69 21.41
N ARG A 44 -0.98 1.73 20.63
CA ARG A 44 -1.93 2.39 19.72
C ARG A 44 -1.92 1.80 18.30
N ALA A 45 -0.97 0.93 17.99
CA ALA A 45 -0.75 0.43 16.63
C ALA A 45 -1.99 -0.22 15.99
N TYR A 46 -2.91 -0.72 16.79
CA TYR A 46 -4.14 -1.39 16.33
C TYR A 46 -5.40 -0.50 16.41
N GLU A 47 -5.26 0.76 16.83
CA GLU A 47 -6.31 1.76 16.68
C GLU A 47 -6.46 2.14 15.20
N ASP A 48 -7.65 2.59 14.78
CA ASP A 48 -7.89 2.99 13.39
C ASP A 48 -7.46 4.45 13.15
N VAL A 49 -6.18 4.69 13.38
CA VAL A 49 -5.53 6.00 13.21
C VAL A 49 -4.19 5.84 12.49
N SER A 50 -3.77 6.89 11.79
CA SER A 50 -2.41 7.02 11.29
C SER A 50 -1.47 7.40 12.44
N LEU A 51 -0.24 6.87 12.43
CA LEU A 51 0.77 7.14 13.45
C LEU A 51 2.07 7.61 12.81
N PRO A 52 2.83 8.51 13.45
CA PRO A 52 4.12 8.96 12.91
C PRO A 52 5.15 7.83 12.89
N ILE A 53 5.99 7.81 11.84
CA ILE A 53 7.11 6.87 11.67
C ILE A 53 8.46 7.57 11.54
N GLY A 54 8.47 8.89 11.71
CA GLY A 54 9.61 9.77 11.51
C GLY A 54 9.62 10.42 10.12
N PHE A 55 10.51 11.38 9.91
CA PHE A 55 10.73 12.09 8.64
C PHE A 55 9.47 12.76 8.06
N GLY A 56 8.53 13.18 8.91
CA GLY A 56 7.24 13.74 8.49
C GLY A 56 6.30 12.72 7.83
N GLN A 57 6.59 11.42 7.94
CA GLN A 57 5.79 10.35 7.35
C GLN A 57 4.97 9.61 8.40
N THR A 58 3.95 8.88 7.93
CA THR A 58 3.05 8.12 8.79
C THR A 58 2.82 6.70 8.27
N ILE A 59 2.55 5.77 9.17
CA ILE A 59 1.88 4.51 8.82
C ILE A 59 0.39 4.80 8.66
N SER A 60 -0.20 4.39 7.54
CA SER A 60 -1.63 4.57 7.27
C SER A 60 -2.48 3.82 8.29
N GLN A 61 -3.67 4.35 8.61
CA GLN A 61 -4.61 3.67 9.50
C GLN A 61 -5.01 2.28 8.95
N PRO A 62 -5.36 1.33 9.82
CA PRO A 62 -5.72 -0.03 9.40
C PRO A 62 -6.81 -0.09 8.34
N TYR A 63 -7.86 0.74 8.44
CA TYR A 63 -8.92 0.79 7.44
C TYR A 63 -8.38 1.14 6.05
N THR A 64 -7.56 2.17 5.94
CA THR A 64 -6.98 2.59 4.66
C THR A 64 -6.13 1.49 4.03
N VAL A 65 -5.30 0.80 4.83
CA VAL A 65 -4.50 -0.34 4.35
C VAL A 65 -5.41 -1.47 3.83
N ALA A 66 -6.43 -1.83 4.59
CA ALA A 66 -7.38 -2.87 4.21
C ALA A 66 -8.15 -2.49 2.95
N LYS A 67 -8.67 -1.26 2.88
CA LYS A 67 -9.46 -0.75 1.75
C LYS A 67 -8.66 -0.71 0.45
N MET A 68 -7.44 -0.19 0.50
CA MET A 68 -6.57 -0.12 -0.68
C MET A 68 -6.17 -1.53 -1.14
N THR A 69 -5.84 -2.44 -0.22
CA THR A 69 -5.45 -3.82 -0.56
C THR A 69 -6.64 -4.62 -1.11
N GLU A 70 -7.82 -4.55 -0.48
CA GLU A 70 -9.06 -5.17 -0.98
C GLU A 70 -9.41 -4.67 -2.38
N THR A 71 -9.36 -3.34 -2.58
CA THR A 71 -9.64 -2.71 -3.87
C THR A 71 -8.65 -3.17 -4.95
N LEU A 72 -7.36 -3.25 -4.62
CA LEU A 72 -6.33 -3.72 -5.55
C LEU A 72 -6.57 -5.18 -5.94
N ARG A 73 -6.88 -6.03 -4.97
CA ARG A 73 -7.10 -7.48 -5.18
C ARG A 73 -8.37 -7.78 -5.96
N ALA A 74 -9.46 -7.10 -5.68
CA ALA A 74 -10.78 -7.39 -6.27
C ALA A 74 -11.14 -8.88 -6.21
N GLY A 75 -10.82 -9.57 -5.10
CA GLY A 75 -11.10 -10.99 -4.88
C GLY A 75 -10.19 -11.97 -5.64
N ARG A 76 -9.19 -11.49 -6.40
CA ARG A 76 -8.28 -12.33 -7.21
C ARG A 76 -6.87 -12.41 -6.57
N PRO A 77 -6.09 -13.47 -6.84
CA PRO A 77 -4.67 -13.49 -6.52
C PRO A 77 -3.94 -12.43 -7.35
N LEU A 78 -2.88 -11.84 -6.77
CA LEU A 78 -2.00 -10.91 -7.47
C LEU A 78 -0.67 -11.59 -7.77
N GLY A 79 -0.18 -11.45 -8.99
CA GLY A 79 1.16 -11.89 -9.37
C GLY A 79 2.19 -10.86 -8.90
N LYS A 80 2.47 -9.87 -9.72
CA LYS A 80 3.48 -8.84 -9.47
C LYS A 80 2.83 -7.52 -9.06
N VAL A 81 3.26 -6.96 -7.93
CA VAL A 81 2.73 -5.69 -7.38
C VAL A 81 3.86 -4.67 -7.23
N LEU A 82 3.59 -3.42 -7.61
CA LEU A 82 4.43 -2.26 -7.33
C LEU A 82 3.80 -1.41 -6.23
N GLU A 83 4.56 -1.10 -5.21
CA GLU A 83 4.22 -0.14 -4.16
C GLU A 83 5.10 1.11 -4.27
N ILE A 84 4.47 2.28 -4.24
CA ILE A 84 5.13 3.57 -4.17
C ILE A 84 4.91 4.17 -2.77
N GLY A 85 5.99 4.31 -2.01
CA GLY A 85 5.97 4.77 -0.62
C GLY A 85 5.98 3.60 0.37
N THR A 86 7.14 2.95 0.54
CA THR A 86 7.33 1.87 1.52
C THR A 86 7.06 2.31 2.96
N GLY A 87 7.51 3.52 3.32
CA GLY A 87 7.44 4.03 4.69
C GLY A 87 8.14 3.09 5.67
N CYS A 88 7.41 2.62 6.68
CA CYS A 88 7.91 1.65 7.66
C CYS A 88 7.88 0.19 7.16
N GLY A 89 7.25 -0.11 6.02
CA GLY A 89 7.13 -1.44 5.44
C GLY A 89 5.87 -2.22 5.82
N TYR A 90 4.90 -1.62 6.52
CA TYR A 90 3.69 -2.35 6.94
C TYR A 90 2.79 -2.71 5.76
N GLN A 91 2.46 -1.75 4.88
CA GLN A 91 1.68 -2.02 3.67
C GLN A 91 2.42 -3.02 2.77
N THR A 92 3.74 -2.88 2.63
CA THR A 92 4.61 -3.83 1.90
C THR A 92 4.46 -5.27 2.44
N ALA A 93 4.48 -5.42 3.78
CA ALA A 93 4.32 -6.72 4.43
C ALA A 93 2.92 -7.31 4.18
N VAL A 94 1.86 -6.51 4.22
CA VAL A 94 0.50 -6.96 3.89
C VAL A 94 0.42 -7.40 2.43
N LEU A 95 0.96 -6.62 1.49
CA LEU A 95 1.02 -6.97 0.06
C LEU A 95 1.75 -8.28 -0.19
N SER A 96 2.85 -8.54 0.53
CA SER A 96 3.64 -9.77 0.39
C SER A 96 2.86 -11.05 0.72
N LYS A 97 1.76 -10.93 1.48
CA LYS A 97 0.87 -12.05 1.82
C LYS A 97 -0.20 -12.30 0.76
N VAL A 98 -0.45 -11.34 -0.11
CA VAL A 98 -1.54 -11.39 -1.10
C VAL A 98 -1.06 -11.33 -2.55
N ALA A 99 0.25 -11.17 -2.75
CA ALA A 99 0.91 -11.13 -4.06
C ALA A 99 2.07 -12.13 -4.14
N SER A 100 2.38 -12.61 -5.34
CA SER A 100 3.50 -13.51 -5.56
C SER A 100 4.85 -12.79 -5.42
N GLU A 101 4.92 -11.53 -5.87
CA GLU A 101 6.13 -10.71 -5.83
C GLU A 101 5.75 -9.23 -5.59
N VAL A 102 6.48 -8.57 -4.69
CA VAL A 102 6.26 -7.15 -4.35
C VAL A 102 7.53 -6.36 -4.62
N TYR A 103 7.42 -5.33 -5.46
CA TYR A 103 8.42 -4.28 -5.62
C TYR A 103 7.94 -3.07 -4.82
N SER A 104 8.80 -2.51 -3.98
CA SER A 104 8.44 -1.36 -3.16
C SER A 104 9.53 -0.30 -3.25
N LEU A 105 9.11 0.94 -3.56
CA LEU A 105 9.99 2.09 -3.74
C LEU A 105 9.80 3.08 -2.59
N GLU A 106 10.92 3.54 -2.04
CA GLU A 106 10.94 4.57 -1.00
C GLU A 106 12.02 5.60 -1.31
N ARG A 107 11.66 6.89 -1.26
CA ARG A 107 12.57 8.00 -1.54
C ARG A 107 13.44 8.41 -0.36
N ILE A 108 13.07 8.03 0.87
CA ILE A 108 13.74 8.41 2.11
C ILE A 108 14.63 7.27 2.58
N SER A 109 15.94 7.40 2.38
CA SER A 109 16.93 6.35 2.67
C SER A 109 16.84 5.76 4.09
N PRO A 110 16.72 6.56 5.17
CA PRO A 110 16.54 6.01 6.52
C PRO A 110 15.28 5.15 6.68
N LEU A 111 14.17 5.46 5.98
CA LEU A 111 12.96 4.63 6.00
C LEU A 111 13.18 3.31 5.26
N VAL A 112 13.90 3.32 4.14
CA VAL A 112 14.31 2.07 3.45
C VAL A 112 15.05 1.14 4.40
N MET A 113 16.00 1.67 5.18
CA MET A 113 16.77 0.87 6.14
C MET A 113 15.88 0.32 7.26
N LYS A 114 14.98 1.14 7.81
CA LYS A 114 14.01 0.74 8.85
C LYS A 114 13.06 -0.34 8.33
N ALA A 115 12.46 -0.14 7.16
CA ALA A 115 11.58 -1.10 6.51
C ALA A 115 12.29 -2.44 6.23
N ARG A 116 13.51 -2.39 5.68
CA ARG A 116 14.31 -3.60 5.41
C ARG A 116 14.56 -4.42 6.68
N LYS A 117 14.83 -3.75 7.81
CA LYS A 117 14.97 -4.41 9.10
C LYS A 117 13.67 -5.09 9.52
N HIS A 118 12.55 -4.37 9.53
CA HIS A 118 11.24 -4.91 9.93
C HIS A 118 10.84 -6.13 9.08
N LEU A 119 10.95 -6.01 7.75
CA LEU A 119 10.58 -7.07 6.81
C LEU A 119 11.44 -8.32 6.96
N ARG A 120 12.75 -8.15 7.23
CA ARG A 120 13.66 -9.26 7.54
C ARG A 120 13.31 -9.93 8.87
N ASP A 121 13.00 -9.16 9.91
CA ASP A 121 12.68 -9.67 11.24
C ASP A 121 11.43 -10.56 11.22
N ILE A 122 10.48 -10.30 10.30
CA ILE A 122 9.30 -11.15 10.06
C ILE A 122 9.46 -12.12 8.87
N ARG A 123 10.67 -12.26 8.34
CA ARG A 123 11.07 -13.26 7.33
C ARG A 123 10.27 -13.17 6.01
N MET A 124 10.02 -11.96 5.51
CA MET A 124 9.43 -11.76 4.19
C MET A 124 10.49 -11.97 3.10
N SER A 125 10.22 -12.85 2.13
CA SER A 125 11.19 -13.26 1.10
C SER A 125 10.82 -12.83 -0.33
N ASN A 126 9.58 -12.47 -0.59
CA ASN A 126 9.07 -12.11 -1.93
C ASN A 126 9.02 -10.58 -2.16
N ILE A 127 9.81 -9.80 -1.41
CA ILE A 127 9.84 -8.34 -1.48
C ILE A 127 11.17 -7.86 -2.06
N LYS A 128 11.10 -6.96 -3.03
CA LYS A 128 12.23 -6.24 -3.61
C LYS A 128 12.12 -4.76 -3.26
N LEU A 129 12.81 -4.35 -2.21
CA LEU A 129 12.81 -2.98 -1.69
C LEU A 129 13.94 -2.17 -2.34
N LYS A 130 13.60 -1.01 -2.92
CA LYS A 130 14.55 -0.08 -3.55
C LYS A 130 14.47 1.32 -2.96
N HIS A 131 15.63 1.96 -2.77
CA HIS A 131 15.73 3.39 -2.55
C HIS A 131 15.66 4.09 -3.91
N ALA A 132 14.55 4.72 -4.23
CA ALA A 132 14.31 5.33 -5.52
C ALA A 132 13.20 6.40 -5.48
N ASP A 133 13.20 7.28 -6.46
CA ASP A 133 12.05 8.12 -6.79
C ASP A 133 10.93 7.25 -7.35
N GLY A 134 9.77 7.28 -6.69
CA GLY A 134 8.61 6.47 -7.07
C GLY A 134 7.74 7.09 -8.17
N THR A 135 7.96 8.36 -8.54
CA THR A 135 7.08 9.06 -9.51
C THR A 135 7.13 8.43 -10.91
N MET A 136 8.27 7.86 -11.28
CA MET A 136 8.47 7.16 -12.56
C MET A 136 8.13 5.66 -12.50
N GLY A 137 7.81 5.15 -11.31
CA GLY A 137 7.58 3.72 -11.13
C GLY A 137 8.83 2.87 -11.32
N LEU A 138 8.64 1.70 -11.94
CA LEU A 138 9.71 0.71 -12.17
C LEU A 138 9.51 -0.01 -13.52
N PRO A 139 9.61 0.68 -14.66
CA PRO A 139 9.24 0.18 -15.98
C PRO A 139 9.99 -1.11 -16.37
N ASP A 140 11.27 -1.25 -16.01
CA ASP A 140 12.09 -2.43 -16.34
C ASP A 140 11.56 -3.74 -15.72
N PHE A 141 10.69 -3.64 -14.71
CA PHE A 141 10.13 -4.78 -13.98
C PHE A 141 8.63 -5.00 -14.24
N GLY A 142 8.00 -4.06 -14.95
CA GLY A 142 6.61 -4.19 -15.39
C GLY A 142 6.40 -5.31 -16.44
N PRO A 143 5.15 -5.51 -16.87
CA PRO A 143 3.95 -4.89 -16.32
C PRO A 143 3.56 -5.47 -14.95
N PHE A 144 2.75 -4.70 -14.20
CA PHE A 144 2.28 -5.07 -12.86
C PHE A 144 0.79 -5.40 -12.83
N ASP A 145 0.40 -6.45 -12.11
CA ASP A 145 -1.01 -6.79 -11.86
C ASP A 145 -1.67 -5.80 -10.90
N GLY A 146 -0.87 -5.19 -10.05
CA GLY A 146 -1.32 -4.17 -9.13
C GLY A 146 -0.27 -3.09 -8.90
N ILE A 147 -0.73 -1.82 -8.80
CA ILE A 147 0.09 -0.70 -8.35
C ILE A 147 -0.64 -0.03 -7.18
N ILE A 148 0.05 0.16 -6.08
CA ILE A 148 -0.49 0.88 -4.93
C ILE A 148 0.40 2.08 -4.60
N VAL A 149 -0.20 3.26 -4.51
CA VAL A 149 0.51 4.50 -4.19
C VAL A 149 0.07 4.99 -2.82
N THR A 150 0.98 5.09 -1.89
CA THR A 150 0.72 5.44 -0.47
C THR A 150 1.11 6.88 -0.14
N ALA A 151 1.17 7.72 -1.16
CA ALA A 151 1.35 9.18 -1.07
C ALA A 151 0.43 9.86 -2.10
N ALA A 152 -0.09 11.06 -1.80
CA ALA A 152 -1.03 11.75 -2.66
C ALA A 152 -0.33 12.45 -3.82
N ALA A 153 -0.68 12.09 -5.05
CA ALA A 153 -0.22 12.75 -6.26
C ALA A 153 -1.12 13.96 -6.58
N SER A 154 -0.56 15.01 -7.18
CA SER A 154 -1.36 16.16 -7.66
C SER A 154 -2.28 15.78 -8.83
N HIS A 155 -1.89 14.80 -9.60
CA HIS A 155 -2.62 14.20 -10.73
C HIS A 155 -2.23 12.73 -10.86
N ILE A 156 -2.97 11.96 -11.65
CA ILE A 156 -2.64 10.55 -11.90
C ILE A 156 -1.38 10.51 -12.80
N PRO A 157 -0.26 9.89 -12.34
CA PRO A 157 0.97 9.81 -13.15
C PRO A 157 0.80 8.83 -14.31
N ASP A 158 0.91 9.30 -15.54
CA ASP A 158 0.81 8.46 -16.74
C ASP A 158 1.88 7.37 -16.77
N ASP A 159 3.10 7.67 -16.29
CA ASP A 159 4.18 6.71 -16.18
C ASP A 159 3.84 5.48 -15.34
N LEU A 160 3.04 5.65 -14.28
CA LEU A 160 2.57 4.53 -13.47
C LEU A 160 1.43 3.76 -14.16
N VAL A 161 0.51 4.49 -14.78
CA VAL A 161 -0.63 3.90 -15.48
C VAL A 161 -0.18 2.96 -16.60
N GLN A 162 0.83 3.37 -17.38
CA GLN A 162 1.38 2.59 -18.49
C GLN A 162 2.11 1.31 -18.05
N GLN A 163 2.44 1.18 -16.77
CA GLN A 163 3.07 -0.02 -16.20
C GLN A 163 2.06 -1.06 -15.71
N LEU A 164 0.75 -0.80 -15.84
CA LEU A 164 -0.29 -1.79 -15.52
C LEU A 164 -0.38 -2.89 -16.59
N ALA A 165 -0.39 -4.14 -16.15
CA ALA A 165 -0.77 -5.26 -17.00
C ALA A 165 -2.22 -5.12 -17.48
N LEU A 166 -2.59 -5.74 -18.58
CA LEU A 166 -4.00 -5.85 -18.98
C LEU A 166 -4.78 -6.60 -17.88
N GLY A 167 -5.89 -6.02 -17.45
CA GLY A 167 -6.61 -6.46 -16.26
C GLY A 167 -5.97 -5.98 -14.94
N GLY A 168 -4.83 -5.27 -14.98
CA GLY A 168 -4.16 -4.69 -13.82
C GLY A 168 -4.95 -3.54 -13.21
N ARG A 169 -4.66 -3.25 -11.95
CA ARG A 169 -5.36 -2.22 -11.15
C ARG A 169 -4.37 -1.34 -10.41
N MET A 170 -4.62 -0.03 -10.40
CA MET A 170 -3.87 0.90 -9.55
C MET A 170 -4.81 1.59 -8.57
N VAL A 171 -4.37 1.66 -7.31
CA VAL A 171 -5.06 2.41 -6.26
C VAL A 171 -4.16 3.57 -5.83
N ILE A 172 -4.65 4.80 -5.99
CA ILE A 172 -3.85 6.01 -5.80
C ILE A 172 -4.67 7.15 -5.19
N PRO A 173 -4.18 7.82 -4.13
CA PRO A 173 -4.75 9.09 -3.67
C PRO A 173 -4.32 10.23 -4.60
N VAL A 174 -5.29 11.07 -5.00
CA VAL A 174 -5.05 12.21 -5.89
C VAL A 174 -5.67 13.48 -5.31
N GLY A 175 -4.91 14.54 -5.30
CA GLY A 175 -5.29 15.87 -4.80
C GLY A 175 -4.22 16.47 -3.89
N THR A 176 -4.40 17.74 -3.54
CA THR A 176 -3.55 18.51 -2.62
C THR A 176 -4.27 18.75 -1.30
N ASP A 177 -5.13 19.73 -1.24
CA ASP A 177 -5.92 20.07 -0.03
C ASP A 177 -7.07 19.08 0.19
N GLU A 178 -7.78 18.76 -0.87
CA GLU A 178 -8.79 17.69 -0.93
C GLU A 178 -8.24 16.52 -1.74
N GLN A 179 -8.14 15.36 -1.09
CA GLN A 179 -7.61 14.15 -1.69
C GLN A 179 -8.69 13.09 -1.80
N ILE A 180 -8.77 12.48 -2.96
CA ILE A 180 -9.69 11.37 -3.25
C ILE A 180 -8.87 10.14 -3.65
N LEU A 181 -9.24 8.99 -3.10
CA LEU A 181 -8.73 7.71 -3.54
C LEU A 181 -9.36 7.34 -4.88
N TYR A 182 -8.53 6.96 -5.84
CA TYR A 182 -8.96 6.51 -7.15
C TYR A 182 -8.54 5.06 -7.40
N LEU A 183 -9.36 4.36 -8.14
CA LEU A 183 -9.05 3.11 -8.79
C LEU A 183 -8.88 3.36 -10.28
N ILE A 184 -7.76 2.90 -10.84
CA ILE A 184 -7.50 2.85 -12.28
C ILE A 184 -7.44 1.39 -12.68
N GLU A 185 -8.18 1.00 -13.72
CA GLU A 185 -8.24 -0.36 -14.24
C GLU A 185 -7.78 -0.35 -15.70
N HIS A 186 -6.81 -1.18 -16.03
CA HIS A 186 -6.42 -1.41 -17.41
C HIS A 186 -7.33 -2.49 -18.02
N ILE A 187 -8.26 -2.09 -18.86
CA ILE A 187 -9.28 -2.98 -19.42
C ILE A 187 -9.12 -3.17 -20.92
N ASP A 188 -9.56 -4.33 -21.43
CA ASP A 188 -9.78 -4.55 -22.85
C ASP A 188 -11.24 -4.23 -23.16
N ASN A 189 -11.46 -3.26 -24.03
CA ASN A 189 -12.76 -2.90 -24.52
C ASN A 189 -12.85 -3.25 -26.01
N ASN A 190 -13.33 -4.46 -26.32
CA ASN A 190 -13.49 -4.98 -27.68
C ASN A 190 -12.19 -4.91 -28.52
N GLY A 191 -11.06 -5.31 -27.95
CA GLY A 191 -9.75 -5.29 -28.61
C GLY A 191 -9.03 -3.93 -28.56
N THR A 192 -9.61 -2.95 -27.83
CA THR A 192 -8.97 -1.66 -27.56
C THR A 192 -8.57 -1.57 -26.09
N SER A 193 -7.29 -1.31 -25.83
CA SER A 193 -6.76 -1.10 -24.49
C SER A 193 -7.18 0.27 -23.95
N GLU A 194 -7.82 0.29 -22.79
CA GLU A 194 -8.31 1.50 -22.15
C GLU A 194 -7.99 1.53 -20.64
N PHE A 195 -7.89 2.75 -20.07
CA PHE A 195 -7.73 2.95 -18.63
C PHE A 195 -9.01 3.56 -18.06
N LYS A 196 -9.78 2.72 -17.34
CA LYS A 196 -10.99 3.14 -16.65
C LYS A 196 -10.64 3.74 -15.30
N LYS A 197 -11.12 4.95 -15.02
CA LYS A 197 -10.92 5.66 -13.76
C LYS A 197 -12.22 5.66 -12.94
N THR A 198 -12.14 5.23 -11.68
CA THR A 198 -13.25 5.22 -10.72
C THR A 198 -12.86 6.01 -9.47
N LYS A 199 -13.68 6.98 -9.10
CA LYS A 199 -13.56 7.74 -7.85
C LYS A 199 -14.11 6.89 -6.71
N LEU A 200 -13.34 6.74 -5.62
CA LEU A 200 -13.74 5.95 -4.45
C LEU A 200 -14.18 6.86 -3.29
N GLU A 201 -13.28 7.19 -2.38
CA GLU A 201 -13.59 7.90 -1.13
C GLU A 201 -12.57 9.00 -0.82
N PRO A 202 -12.94 10.01 0.00
CA PRO A 202 -11.99 10.99 0.51
C PRO A 202 -10.93 10.32 1.39
N VAL A 203 -9.68 10.80 1.28
CA VAL A 203 -8.53 10.28 2.04
C VAL A 203 -7.59 11.40 2.43
N LYS A 204 -6.62 11.09 3.30
CA LYS A 204 -5.55 12.02 3.67
C LYS A 204 -4.21 11.32 3.71
N PHE A 205 -3.33 11.68 2.80
CA PHE A 205 -1.97 11.17 2.66
C PHE A 205 -0.94 12.30 2.66
N VAL A 206 0.30 11.96 2.96
CA VAL A 206 1.45 12.83 2.68
C VAL A 206 1.60 13.02 1.17
N PRO A 207 2.17 14.14 0.69
CA PRO A 207 2.32 14.37 -0.74
C PRO A 207 3.33 13.39 -1.38
N LEU A 208 3.05 12.97 -2.60
CA LEU A 208 3.99 12.27 -3.47
C LEU A 208 5.00 13.29 -4.01
N LEU A 209 6.26 13.12 -3.61
CA LEU A 209 7.36 14.03 -3.97
C LEU A 209 8.38 13.29 -4.83
N GLY A 210 8.88 13.96 -5.86
CA GLY A 210 9.99 13.47 -6.67
C GLY A 210 11.35 13.58 -5.97
N GLY A 211 12.35 12.91 -6.56
CA GLY A 211 13.72 12.86 -6.05
C GLY A 211 13.89 11.93 -4.84
N THR A 212 15.14 11.72 -4.44
CA THR A 212 15.52 10.88 -3.27
C THR A 212 16.20 11.71 -2.19
N ASN A 213 16.07 11.30 -0.91
CA ASN A 213 16.71 11.90 0.27
C ASN A 213 17.46 10.85 1.08
#